data_9cb49c95e39cfa84a2bb022e389348cc
#
_entry.id   9cb49c95e39cfa84a2bb022e389348cc
#
_cell.length_a   1.000
_cell.length_b   1.000
_cell.length_c   1.000
_cell.angle_alpha   90.00
_cell.angle_beta   90.00
_cell.angle_gamma   90.00
#
_symmetry.space_group_name_H-M   'P 1'
#
loop_
_entity.id
_entity.type
_entity.pdbx_description
1 polymer ?
#
loop_
_entity_poly.entity_id
_entity_poly.type
_entity_poly.pdbx_seq_one_letter_code
_entity_poly.pdbx_strand_id
1 'polypeptide(L)'
;MCIRDSYLPKRSRAHREAIDGPLPGLDDPRHAAFTEEVKLEPFARALRETAPEVWFTALRATDTAVRAQMDPVSINPDGLIKVAPLLHWTSRELYAYLKEHQLPDNLDYYDPTKGEDHRECGLHLSH
;
A
#
# COMPACT_ATOMS: atom_id res chain seq x y z
N MET A 1 -3.18 -21.06 11.86
CA MET A 1 -3.31 -19.92 12.78
C MET A 1 -3.00 -18.64 12.01
N CYS A 2 -3.88 -17.65 12.02
CA CYS A 2 -3.58 -16.36 11.38
C CYS A 2 -2.81 -15.48 12.36
N ILE A 3 -1.65 -14.98 11.93
CA ILE A 3 -0.85 -14.00 12.67
C ILE A 3 -1.14 -12.63 12.06
N ARG A 4 -1.35 -11.62 12.90
CA ARG A 4 -1.51 -10.23 12.49
C ARG A 4 -0.41 -9.41 13.13
N ASP A 5 0.51 -8.93 12.31
CA ASP A 5 1.60 -8.06 12.72
C ASP A 5 1.34 -6.60 12.30
N SER A 6 1.94 -5.67 13.03
CA SER A 6 1.90 -4.24 12.72
C SER A 6 3.31 -3.68 12.65
N TYR A 7 3.67 -3.14 11.49
CA TYR A 7 4.94 -2.47 11.25
C TYR A 7 4.71 -0.96 11.21
N LEU A 8 5.16 -0.28 12.25
CA LEU A 8 4.98 1.16 12.41
C LEU A 8 6.25 1.91 11.99
N PRO A 9 6.13 3.19 11.58
CA PRO A 9 7.27 4.07 11.41
C PRO A 9 8.13 4.14 12.68
N LYS A 10 9.44 4.29 12.54
CA LYS A 10 10.37 4.37 13.69
C LYS A 10 10.13 5.61 14.55
N ARG A 11 9.68 6.70 13.95
CA ARG A 11 9.25 7.90 14.68
C ARG A 11 7.72 7.95 14.74
N SER A 12 7.18 8.30 15.90
CA SER A 12 5.74 8.55 16.04
C SER A 12 5.32 9.79 15.23
N ARG A 13 4.02 9.91 14.94
CA ARG A 13 3.46 11.09 14.28
C ARG A 13 3.80 12.37 15.06
N ALA A 14 3.58 12.36 16.38
CA ALA A 14 3.85 13.51 17.24
C ALA A 14 5.32 13.92 17.20
N HIS A 15 6.25 12.95 17.19
CA HIS A 15 7.68 13.23 17.09
C HIS A 15 8.03 13.88 15.74
N ARG A 16 7.51 13.35 14.62
CA ARG A 16 7.74 13.96 13.30
C ARG A 16 7.20 15.39 13.23
N GLU A 17 5.97 15.60 13.66
CA GLU A 17 5.35 16.93 13.63
C GLU A 17 6.11 17.94 14.48
N ALA A 18 6.69 17.52 15.61
CA ALA A 18 7.48 18.38 16.47
C ALA A 18 8.84 18.78 15.85
N ILE A 19 9.47 17.89 15.09
CA ILE A 19 10.81 18.12 14.51
C ILE A 19 10.70 18.67 13.09
N ASP A 20 9.86 18.07 12.25
CA ASP A 20 9.80 18.34 10.81
C ASP A 20 8.65 19.30 10.44
N GLY A 21 7.77 19.62 11.40
CA GLY A 21 6.58 20.43 11.17
C GLY A 21 5.39 19.61 10.65
N PRO A 22 4.36 20.29 10.11
CA PRO A 22 3.13 19.65 9.67
C PRO A 22 3.37 18.68 8.50
N LEU A 23 2.37 17.82 8.28
CA LEU A 23 2.34 16.87 7.18
C LEU A 23 2.68 17.57 5.84
N PRO A 24 3.70 17.09 5.09
CA PRO A 24 4.06 17.69 3.82
C PRO A 24 2.99 17.39 2.75
N GLY A 25 2.59 18.43 2.01
CA GLY A 25 1.73 18.27 0.83
C GLY A 25 2.45 17.52 -0.30
N LEU A 26 1.70 17.15 -1.35
CA LEU A 26 2.24 16.37 -2.47
C LEU A 26 3.37 17.08 -3.22
N ASP A 27 3.33 18.41 -3.29
CA ASP A 27 4.32 19.25 -3.98
C ASP A 27 5.47 19.70 -3.05
N ASP A 28 5.42 19.32 -1.77
CA ASP A 28 6.48 19.64 -0.81
C ASP A 28 7.70 18.75 -1.09
N PRO A 29 8.93 19.31 -1.21
CA PRO A 29 10.15 18.54 -1.44
C PRO A 29 10.43 17.49 -0.34
N ARG A 30 9.84 17.65 0.86
CA ARG A 30 9.93 16.67 1.96
C ARG A 30 9.00 15.47 1.78
N HIS A 31 8.05 15.51 0.82
CA HIS A 31 7.02 14.47 0.67
C HIS A 31 7.61 13.09 0.38
N ALA A 32 8.66 13.02 -0.43
CA ALA A 32 9.33 11.75 -0.75
C ALA A 32 9.95 11.11 0.51
N ALA A 33 10.67 11.89 1.32
CA ALA A 33 11.25 11.41 2.57
C ALA A 33 10.17 11.02 3.59
N PHE A 34 9.08 11.76 3.64
CA PHE A 34 7.91 11.40 4.46
C PHE A 34 7.31 10.06 4.03
N THR A 35 7.08 9.86 2.73
CA THR A 35 6.54 8.59 2.18
C THR A 35 7.47 7.41 2.49
N GLU A 36 8.78 7.59 2.31
CA GLU A 36 9.78 6.59 2.67
C GLU A 36 9.67 6.18 4.14
N GLU A 37 9.66 7.16 5.04
CA GLU A 37 9.63 6.91 6.49
C GLU A 37 8.34 6.24 6.97
N VAL A 38 7.17 6.72 6.48
CA VAL A 38 5.89 6.28 7.05
C VAL A 38 5.30 5.06 6.37
N LYS A 39 5.76 4.71 5.16
CA LYS A 39 5.16 3.65 4.37
C LYS A 39 6.16 2.66 3.78
N LEU A 40 7.17 3.13 3.05
CA LEU A 40 8.05 2.25 2.31
C LEU A 40 9.03 1.50 3.23
N GLU A 41 9.67 2.19 4.18
CA GLU A 41 10.57 1.56 5.13
C GLU A 41 9.87 0.51 6.03
N PRO A 42 8.72 0.81 6.68
CA PRO A 42 8.02 -0.19 7.47
C PRO A 42 7.62 -1.42 6.66
N PHE A 43 7.18 -1.23 5.44
CA PHE A 43 6.82 -2.33 4.55
C PHE A 43 8.05 -3.16 4.12
N ALA A 44 9.14 -2.50 3.69
CA ALA A 44 10.38 -3.19 3.35
C ALA A 44 10.96 -3.96 4.54
N ARG A 45 10.84 -3.41 5.76
CA ARG A 45 11.25 -4.09 6.99
C ARG A 45 10.37 -5.32 7.25
N ALA A 46 9.06 -5.21 7.05
CA ALA A 46 8.15 -6.34 7.17
C ALA A 46 8.55 -7.48 6.22
N LEU A 47 8.82 -7.19 4.95
CA LEU A 47 9.27 -8.20 3.98
C LEU A 47 10.59 -8.86 4.39
N ARG A 48 11.56 -8.08 4.88
CA ARG A 48 12.86 -8.63 5.32
C ARG A 48 12.74 -9.54 6.54
N GLU A 49 11.91 -9.15 7.52
CA GLU A 49 11.78 -9.87 8.79
C GLU A 49 10.89 -11.11 8.65
N THR A 50 9.85 -11.05 7.84
CA THR A 50 8.95 -12.18 7.62
C THR A 50 9.42 -13.12 6.51
N ALA A 51 10.27 -12.64 5.60
CA ALA A 51 10.79 -13.36 4.43
C ALA A 51 9.70 -14.20 3.73
N PRO A 52 8.58 -13.60 3.30
CA PRO A 52 7.49 -14.35 2.71
C PRO A 52 7.88 -14.89 1.33
N GLU A 53 7.41 -16.08 1.00
CA GLU A 53 7.54 -16.64 -0.37
C GLU A 53 6.49 -16.05 -1.31
N VAL A 54 5.31 -15.72 -0.76
CA VAL A 54 4.17 -15.18 -1.52
C VAL A 54 3.59 -13.97 -0.79
N TRP A 55 3.36 -12.91 -1.56
CA TRP A 55 2.67 -11.70 -1.12
C TRP A 55 1.36 -11.50 -1.87
N PHE A 56 0.23 -11.59 -1.15
CA PHE A 56 -1.08 -11.23 -1.69
C PHE A 56 -1.36 -9.75 -1.51
N THR A 57 -1.84 -9.11 -2.57
CA THR A 57 -2.20 -7.69 -2.57
C THR A 57 -3.56 -7.45 -3.21
N ALA A 58 -4.31 -6.46 -2.73
CA ALA A 58 -5.64 -6.09 -3.24
C ALA A 58 -5.57 -5.02 -4.35
N LEU A 59 -4.52 -5.01 -5.16
CA LEU A 59 -4.40 -4.10 -6.30
C LEU A 59 -5.49 -4.33 -7.34
N ARG A 60 -5.98 -3.25 -7.94
CA ARG A 60 -6.89 -3.30 -9.09
C ARG A 60 -6.34 -2.51 -10.26
N ALA A 61 -6.51 -3.04 -11.46
CA ALA A 61 -6.05 -2.41 -12.71
C ALA A 61 -6.75 -1.06 -12.97
N THR A 62 -7.98 -0.89 -12.49
CA THR A 62 -8.78 0.33 -12.63
C THR A 62 -8.30 1.50 -11.79
N ASP A 63 -7.43 1.27 -10.80
CA ASP A 63 -7.05 2.33 -9.85
C ASP A 63 -6.01 3.30 -10.42
N THR A 64 -5.08 2.84 -11.27
CA THR A 64 -4.09 3.69 -11.94
C THR A 64 -3.66 3.12 -13.29
N ALA A 65 -3.15 3.98 -14.19
CA ALA A 65 -2.63 3.55 -15.49
C ALA A 65 -1.45 2.57 -15.37
N VAL A 66 -0.63 2.71 -14.33
CA VAL A 66 0.49 1.79 -14.06
C VAL A 66 -0.04 0.40 -13.72
N ARG A 67 -1.07 0.30 -12.87
CA ARG A 67 -1.66 -0.98 -12.47
C ARG A 67 -2.40 -1.67 -13.61
N ALA A 68 -2.92 -0.91 -14.57
CA ALA A 68 -3.54 -1.47 -15.77
C ALA A 68 -2.57 -2.30 -16.63
N GLN A 69 -1.25 -2.11 -16.45
CA GLN A 69 -0.19 -2.83 -17.17
C GLN A 69 0.40 -4.00 -16.36
N MET A 70 -0.08 -4.23 -15.13
CA MET A 70 0.42 -5.29 -14.27
C MET A 70 -0.22 -6.63 -14.59
N ASP A 71 0.53 -7.70 -14.35
CA ASP A 71 0.02 -9.06 -14.37
C ASP A 71 -0.54 -9.45 -12.98
N PRO A 72 -1.57 -10.31 -12.93
CA PRO A 72 -2.13 -10.78 -11.65
C PRO A 72 -1.12 -11.58 -10.81
N VAL A 73 -0.12 -12.17 -11.45
CA VAL A 73 0.97 -12.88 -10.77
C VAL A 73 2.30 -12.40 -11.36
N SER A 74 3.22 -12.00 -10.52
CA SER A 74 4.59 -11.64 -10.92
C SER A 74 5.60 -12.18 -9.91
N ILE A 75 6.84 -12.37 -10.36
CA ILE A 75 7.95 -12.81 -9.53
C ILE A 75 9.00 -11.71 -9.52
N ASN A 76 9.34 -11.25 -8.34
CA ASN A 76 10.39 -10.25 -8.15
C ASN A 76 11.79 -10.85 -8.36
N PRO A 77 12.83 -10.03 -8.60
CA PRO A 77 14.20 -10.52 -8.76
C PRO A 77 14.74 -11.30 -7.56
N ASP A 78 14.24 -11.04 -6.35
CA ASP A 78 14.57 -11.74 -5.11
C ASP A 78 13.77 -13.04 -4.89
N GLY A 79 12.90 -13.39 -5.84
CA GLY A 79 12.10 -14.61 -5.80
C GLY A 79 10.74 -14.48 -5.11
N LEU A 80 10.40 -13.31 -4.56
CA LEU A 80 9.07 -13.07 -3.96
C LEU A 80 7.98 -13.13 -5.04
N ILE A 81 6.99 -14.00 -4.85
CA ILE A 81 5.83 -14.12 -5.72
C ILE A 81 4.77 -13.13 -5.26
N LYS A 82 4.44 -12.16 -6.11
CA LYS A 82 3.35 -11.21 -5.86
C LYS A 82 2.09 -11.68 -6.58
N VAL A 83 0.98 -11.76 -5.85
CA VAL A 83 -0.33 -12.20 -6.37
C VAL A 83 -1.38 -11.13 -6.08
N ALA A 84 -2.02 -10.64 -7.14
CA ALA A 84 -3.10 -9.65 -7.09
C ALA A 84 -4.42 -10.28 -7.59
N PRO A 85 -5.12 -11.06 -6.75
CA PRO A 85 -6.30 -11.81 -7.18
C PRO A 85 -7.48 -10.92 -7.60
N LEU A 86 -7.49 -9.66 -7.16
CA LEU A 86 -8.53 -8.70 -7.48
C LEU A 86 -8.16 -7.77 -8.65
N LEU A 87 -7.03 -8.00 -9.33
CA LEU A 87 -6.48 -7.06 -10.32
C LEU A 87 -7.50 -6.65 -11.38
N HIS A 88 -8.28 -7.59 -11.89
CA HIS A 88 -9.27 -7.35 -12.94
C HIS A 88 -10.69 -7.11 -12.43
N TRP A 89 -10.87 -7.02 -11.11
CA TRP A 89 -12.18 -6.75 -10.53
C TRP A 89 -12.56 -5.28 -10.69
N THR A 90 -13.79 -5.05 -11.13
CA THR A 90 -14.39 -3.71 -11.15
C THR A 90 -14.85 -3.31 -9.73
N SER A 91 -15.04 -2.01 -9.50
CA SER A 91 -15.61 -1.51 -8.24
C SER A 91 -17.00 -2.10 -7.96
N ARG A 92 -17.79 -2.35 -9.02
CA ARG A 92 -19.12 -2.95 -8.89
C ARG A 92 -19.05 -4.40 -8.39
N GLU A 93 -18.14 -5.20 -8.93
CA GLU A 93 -17.94 -6.60 -8.51
C GLU A 93 -17.44 -6.67 -7.07
N LEU A 94 -16.46 -5.82 -6.72
CA LEU A 94 -15.96 -5.73 -5.36
C LEU A 94 -17.06 -5.36 -4.36
N TYR A 95 -17.85 -4.34 -4.66
CA TYR A 95 -18.96 -3.93 -3.82
C TYR A 95 -20.04 -5.01 -3.67
N ALA A 96 -20.39 -5.69 -4.76
CA ALA A 96 -21.34 -6.81 -4.74
C ALA A 96 -20.83 -7.95 -3.84
N TYR A 97 -19.54 -8.30 -3.95
CA TYR A 97 -18.91 -9.32 -3.12
C TYR A 97 -18.90 -8.95 -1.63
N LEU A 98 -18.49 -7.71 -1.29
CA LEU A 98 -18.52 -7.24 0.09
C LEU A 98 -19.92 -7.32 0.70
N LYS A 99 -20.94 -6.94 -0.06
CA LYS A 99 -22.33 -6.97 0.36
C LYS A 99 -22.86 -8.40 0.53
N GLU A 100 -22.59 -9.28 -0.43
CA GLU A 100 -23.01 -10.69 -0.41
C GLU A 100 -22.45 -11.43 0.81
N HIS A 101 -21.16 -11.19 1.10
CA HIS A 101 -20.47 -11.84 2.21
C HIS A 101 -20.50 -11.06 3.53
N GLN A 102 -21.25 -9.95 3.61
CA GLN A 102 -21.38 -9.10 4.80
C GLN A 102 -20.02 -8.67 5.38
N LEU A 103 -19.06 -8.38 4.51
CA LEU A 103 -17.72 -7.95 4.90
C LEU A 103 -17.71 -6.46 5.28
N PRO A 104 -16.92 -6.05 6.29
CA PRO A 104 -16.80 -4.66 6.67
C PRO A 104 -16.10 -3.85 5.57
N ASP A 105 -16.56 -2.62 5.37
CA ASP A 105 -15.92 -1.64 4.51
C ASP A 105 -15.27 -0.52 5.36
N ASN A 106 -14.18 0.07 4.86
CA ASN A 106 -13.53 1.20 5.49
C ASN A 106 -13.95 2.49 4.80
N LEU A 107 -14.97 3.15 5.34
CA LEU A 107 -15.55 4.37 4.79
C LEU A 107 -14.65 5.61 4.97
N ASP A 108 -13.72 5.57 5.93
CA ASP A 108 -12.84 6.70 6.30
C ASP A 108 -11.38 6.46 5.86
N TYR A 109 -11.18 5.69 4.79
CA TYR A 109 -9.83 5.41 4.31
C TYR A 109 -9.19 6.65 3.68
N TYR A 110 -8.07 7.08 4.26
CA TYR A 110 -7.21 8.15 3.73
C TYR A 110 -5.74 7.75 3.77
N ASP A 111 -5.05 7.89 2.65
CA ASP A 111 -3.62 7.64 2.53
C ASP A 111 -2.87 8.96 2.30
N PRO A 112 -2.20 9.51 3.33
CA PRO A 112 -1.51 10.80 3.23
C PRO A 112 -0.32 10.79 2.26
N THR A 113 0.16 9.62 1.85
CA THR A 113 1.23 9.51 0.85
C THR A 113 0.74 9.62 -0.58
N LYS A 114 -0.57 9.49 -0.80
CA LYS A 114 -1.21 9.59 -2.11
C LYS A 114 -1.99 10.88 -2.31
N GLY A 115 -2.53 11.44 -1.23
CA GLY A 115 -3.48 12.53 -1.30
C GLY A 115 -4.76 12.13 -2.03
N GLU A 116 -5.38 13.08 -2.73
CA GLU A 116 -6.61 12.86 -3.52
C GLU A 116 -6.33 12.43 -4.97
N ASP A 117 -5.09 12.42 -5.41
CA ASP A 117 -4.69 12.32 -6.83
C ASP A 117 -4.52 10.88 -7.35
N HIS A 118 -5.00 9.85 -6.69
CA HIS A 118 -4.89 8.44 -7.14
C HIS A 118 -3.51 8.03 -7.68
N ARG A 119 -2.42 8.66 -7.18
CA ARG A 119 -1.06 8.40 -7.64
C ARG A 119 -0.46 7.16 -6.99
N GLU A 120 0.55 6.59 -7.63
CA GLU A 120 1.34 5.52 -7.04
C GLU A 120 2.30 6.05 -5.97
N CYS A 121 2.36 5.38 -4.82
CA CYS A 121 3.28 5.71 -3.73
C CYS A 121 4.62 4.95 -3.78
N GLY A 122 4.85 4.16 -4.84
CA GLY A 122 6.06 3.37 -5.01
C GLY A 122 6.04 1.97 -4.35
N LEU A 123 5.09 1.68 -3.45
CA LEU A 123 5.05 0.40 -2.73
C LEU A 123 5.02 -0.83 -3.65
N HIS A 124 4.43 -0.72 -4.82
CA HIS A 124 4.24 -1.82 -5.76
C HIS A 124 5.17 -1.75 -6.98
N LEU A 125 6.01 -0.72 -7.07
CA LEU A 125 6.86 -0.47 -8.24
C LEU A 125 8.29 -0.97 -8.06
N SER A 126 8.74 -1.14 -6.83
CA SER A 126 10.15 -1.38 -6.47
C SER A 126 10.40 -2.74 -5.78
N HIS A 127 9.41 -3.65 -5.84
CA HIS A 127 9.56 -4.99 -5.24
C HIS A 127 9.12 -6.07 -6.20
#